data_285dff8a13168171cf2bf83b6746b8f3
#
_entry.id   285dff8a13168171cf2bf83b6746b8f3
#
_cell.length_a   1.000
_cell.length_b   1.000
_cell.length_c   1.000
_cell.angle_alpha   90.00
_cell.angle_beta   90.00
_cell.angle_gamma   90.00
#
_symmetry.space_group_name_H-M   'P 1'
#
loop_
_entity.id
_entity.type
_entity.pdbx_description
1 polymer ?
#
loop_
_entity_poly.entity_id
_entity_poly.type
_entity_poly.pdbx_seq_one_letter_code
_entity_poly.pdbx_strand_id
1 'polypeptide(L)'
;MKILYAVQGTGNGHLSRAMDVVPSLRRRAEVDVLVSGIQADLQLPFPVKYRMHGLSFIFGKSGGVDLWRTFMSSTVRRLVQEVNSVPVMDYDLVLNDFEPIAAWACHIKDKACVGLSHQAAALDPQSPKPQDVDVVGKLIMRNYAPTSISYGFHFKAYNQRIFTPVIRQQVRELDVHDGEHYTVYLPAYDDARLIKHLMRFPDIRWEVFSKHNKQPFSVRNVHVQPIANEAFISSMATSAGVLCGAGFETPAESLFLQKKLLVVPMKNQYEQHLNAAALEQMGVPVIKNLKPKNDVAIAAWLNSKATVRVDYPDCTDEIIDRLLDVHGTAARFSDGW
;
A
#
# COMPACT_ATOMS: atom_id res chain seq x y z
N MET A 1 19.71 -21.41 0.60
CA MET A 1 18.56 -20.99 -0.24
C MET A 1 18.76 -19.54 -0.63
N LYS A 2 18.56 -19.23 -1.90
CA LYS A 2 18.71 -17.89 -2.46
C LYS A 2 17.36 -17.39 -2.95
N ILE A 3 16.92 -16.23 -2.45
CA ILE A 3 15.60 -15.67 -2.70
C ILE A 3 15.73 -14.36 -3.48
N LEU A 4 14.92 -14.19 -4.51
CA LEU A 4 14.65 -12.87 -5.08
C LEU A 4 13.36 -12.31 -4.46
N TYR A 5 13.47 -11.21 -3.72
CA TYR A 5 12.31 -10.44 -3.27
C TYR A 5 12.10 -9.26 -4.19
N ALA A 6 11.02 -9.33 -4.97
CA ALA A 6 10.65 -8.31 -5.95
C ALA A 6 9.52 -7.45 -5.40
N VAL A 7 9.72 -6.14 -5.34
CA VAL A 7 8.79 -5.19 -4.73
C VAL A 7 8.48 -4.01 -5.65
N GLN A 8 7.19 -3.66 -5.72
CA GLN A 8 6.72 -2.50 -6.47
C GLN A 8 7.16 -1.19 -5.81
N GLY A 9 7.89 -0.35 -6.54
CA GLY A 9 8.40 0.94 -6.09
C GLY A 9 7.54 2.14 -6.51
N THR A 10 6.34 1.92 -7.04
CA THR A 10 5.41 3.00 -7.34
C THR A 10 4.54 3.30 -6.11
N GLY A 11 4.90 4.32 -5.36
CA GLY A 11 4.32 4.65 -4.07
C GLY A 11 5.07 4.01 -2.89
N ASN A 12 4.82 4.53 -1.69
CA ASN A 12 5.62 4.20 -0.51
C ASN A 12 5.15 2.93 0.23
N GLY A 13 3.92 2.46 0.00
CA GLY A 13 3.31 1.37 0.79
C GLY A 13 4.08 0.05 0.69
N HIS A 14 4.35 -0.44 -0.52
CA HIS A 14 5.11 -1.66 -0.73
C HIS A 14 6.53 -1.57 -0.16
N LEU A 15 7.21 -0.43 -0.36
CA LEU A 15 8.55 -0.22 0.20
C LEU A 15 8.54 -0.13 1.72
N SER A 16 7.50 0.47 2.32
CA SER A 16 7.32 0.47 3.77
C SER A 16 7.24 -0.93 4.33
N ARG A 17 6.43 -1.81 3.74
CA ARG A 17 6.31 -3.22 4.13
C ARG A 17 7.62 -3.99 3.92
N ALA A 18 8.33 -3.70 2.84
CA ALA A 18 9.63 -4.33 2.57
C ALA A 18 10.66 -4.07 3.67
N MET A 19 10.55 -2.97 4.41
CA MET A 19 11.45 -2.66 5.54
C MET A 19 11.37 -3.70 6.68
N ASP A 20 10.23 -4.35 6.85
CA ASP A 20 10.05 -5.40 7.87
C ASP A 20 10.20 -6.80 7.27
N VAL A 21 9.70 -7.02 6.05
CA VAL A 21 9.76 -8.33 5.37
C VAL A 21 11.19 -8.72 4.97
N VAL A 22 12.01 -7.80 4.42
CA VAL A 22 13.36 -8.13 3.95
C VAL A 22 14.31 -8.52 5.09
N PRO A 23 14.34 -7.81 6.24
CA PRO A 23 15.13 -8.27 7.39
C PRO A 23 14.70 -9.65 7.89
N SER A 24 13.41 -9.94 7.93
CA SER A 24 12.88 -11.26 8.31
C SER A 24 13.37 -12.35 7.36
N LEU A 25 13.30 -12.14 6.05
CA LEU A 25 13.82 -13.05 5.04
C LEU A 25 15.34 -13.27 5.17
N ARG A 26 16.11 -12.20 5.40
CA ARG A 26 17.58 -12.26 5.52
C ARG A 26 18.08 -13.01 6.74
N ARG A 27 17.28 -13.16 7.76
CA ARG A 27 17.62 -14.04 8.90
C ARG A 27 17.56 -15.54 8.53
N ARG A 28 16.93 -15.89 7.41
CA ARG A 28 16.63 -17.27 6.99
C ARG A 28 17.30 -17.70 5.69
N ALA A 29 17.65 -16.73 4.82
CA ALA A 29 18.14 -17.00 3.48
C ALA A 29 19.02 -15.87 2.94
N GLU A 30 19.76 -16.15 1.87
CA GLU A 30 20.38 -15.11 1.05
C GLU A 30 19.29 -14.40 0.22
N VAL A 31 19.17 -13.08 0.37
CA VAL A 31 18.09 -12.30 -0.26
C VAL A 31 18.64 -11.18 -1.11
N ASP A 32 18.36 -11.25 -2.39
CA ASP A 32 18.52 -10.16 -3.34
C ASP A 32 17.19 -9.42 -3.49
N VAL A 33 17.24 -8.09 -3.56
CA VAL A 33 16.06 -7.24 -3.70
C VAL A 33 16.00 -6.63 -5.09
N LEU A 34 14.84 -6.75 -5.73
CA LEU A 34 14.48 -6.04 -6.97
C LEU A 34 13.40 -5.01 -6.67
N VAL A 35 13.62 -3.78 -7.12
CA VAL A 35 12.62 -2.70 -7.06
C VAL A 35 12.34 -2.20 -8.46
N SER A 36 11.07 -2.15 -8.86
CA SER A 36 10.66 -1.47 -10.09
C SER A 36 9.68 -0.33 -9.83
N GLY A 37 9.82 0.77 -10.57
CA GLY A 37 9.03 2.00 -10.41
C GLY A 37 9.89 3.23 -10.14
N ILE A 38 9.36 4.42 -10.51
CA ILE A 38 10.15 5.67 -10.52
C ILE A 38 9.72 6.66 -9.42
N GLN A 39 8.63 6.41 -8.69
CA GLN A 39 7.92 7.43 -7.90
C GLN A 39 7.99 7.25 -6.38
N ALA A 40 8.81 6.36 -5.87
CA ALA A 40 8.94 6.22 -4.43
C ALA A 40 9.96 7.19 -3.85
N ASP A 41 9.53 7.97 -2.86
CA ASP A 41 10.38 8.89 -2.10
C ASP A 41 11.11 8.19 -0.94
N LEU A 42 10.71 6.95 -0.62
CA LEU A 42 11.21 6.19 0.50
C LEU A 42 12.52 5.49 0.15
N GLN A 43 13.57 5.75 0.95
CA GLN A 43 14.85 5.05 0.84
C GLN A 43 14.82 3.78 1.68
N LEU A 44 15.20 2.65 1.07
CA LEU A 44 15.32 1.38 1.78
C LEU A 44 16.66 1.31 2.55
N PRO A 45 16.67 0.82 3.80
CA PRO A 45 17.86 0.74 4.64
C PRO A 45 18.82 -0.42 4.28
N PHE A 46 18.58 -1.07 3.15
CA PHE A 46 19.36 -2.21 2.66
C PHE A 46 19.64 -2.09 1.16
N PRO A 47 20.69 -2.76 0.65
CA PRO A 47 21.04 -2.70 -0.75
C PRO A 47 19.96 -3.32 -1.64
N VAL A 48 19.66 -2.62 -2.75
CA VAL A 48 18.76 -3.06 -3.82
C VAL A 48 19.65 -3.49 -5.00
N LYS A 49 19.61 -4.77 -5.34
CA LYS A 49 20.46 -5.36 -6.40
C LYS A 49 19.98 -4.98 -7.80
N TYR A 50 18.67 -5.00 -8.03
CA TYR A 50 18.09 -4.66 -9.33
C TYR A 50 17.14 -3.48 -9.18
N ARG A 51 17.38 -2.43 -9.96
CA ARG A 51 16.50 -1.26 -10.08
C ARG A 51 15.99 -1.18 -11.50
N MET A 52 14.68 -1.32 -11.67
CA MET A 52 13.99 -1.32 -12.96
C MET A 52 13.00 -0.15 -13.03
N HIS A 53 12.71 0.30 -14.23
CA HIS A 53 11.68 1.34 -14.41
C HIS A 53 10.27 0.76 -14.21
N GLY A 54 10.06 -0.47 -14.65
CA GLY A 54 8.78 -1.15 -14.52
C GLY A 54 7.63 -0.47 -15.25
N LEU A 55 6.42 -0.83 -14.85
CA LEU A 55 5.18 -0.18 -15.26
C LEU A 55 4.79 0.84 -14.17
N SER A 56 4.90 2.13 -14.47
CA SER A 56 4.49 3.19 -13.55
C SER A 56 3.10 3.67 -13.88
N PHE A 57 2.20 3.74 -12.90
CA PHE A 57 0.90 4.38 -13.06
C PHE A 57 1.06 5.90 -13.01
N ILE A 58 0.53 6.60 -14.00
CA ILE A 58 0.50 8.06 -14.02
C ILE A 58 -0.83 8.52 -13.41
N PHE A 59 -0.75 9.27 -12.32
CA PHE A 59 -1.91 9.85 -11.67
C PHE A 59 -2.35 11.12 -12.41
N GLY A 60 -3.61 11.19 -12.79
CA GLY A 60 -4.20 12.38 -13.39
C GLY A 60 -4.42 13.50 -12.37
N LYS A 61 -4.41 14.76 -12.80
CA LYS A 61 -4.59 15.96 -11.97
C LYS A 61 -5.91 16.00 -11.16
N SER A 62 -6.87 15.14 -11.51
CA SER A 62 -8.19 15.04 -10.85
C SER A 62 -8.30 13.90 -9.83
N GLY A 63 -7.19 13.29 -9.43
CA GLY A 63 -7.17 12.21 -8.42
C GLY A 63 -7.53 10.83 -8.97
N GLY A 64 -7.31 10.56 -10.26
CA GLY A 64 -7.48 9.25 -10.89
C GLY A 64 -6.20 8.76 -11.58
N VAL A 65 -6.13 7.47 -11.89
CA VAL A 65 -5.06 6.87 -12.70
C VAL A 65 -5.37 7.09 -14.17
N ASP A 66 -4.45 7.70 -14.92
CA ASP A 66 -4.54 7.84 -16.37
C ASP A 66 -3.92 6.59 -17.03
N LEU A 67 -4.76 5.58 -17.27
CA LEU A 67 -4.35 4.29 -17.82
C LEU A 67 -3.78 4.40 -19.24
N TRP A 68 -4.32 5.33 -20.04
CA TRP A 68 -3.86 5.53 -21.42
C TRP A 68 -2.46 6.15 -21.45
N ARG A 69 -2.19 7.16 -20.64
CA ARG A 69 -0.85 7.75 -20.52
C ARG A 69 0.15 6.78 -19.90
N THR A 70 -0.28 5.98 -18.93
CA THR A 70 0.54 4.92 -18.32
C THR A 70 1.02 3.94 -19.39
N PHE A 71 0.12 3.44 -20.23
CA PHE A 71 0.45 2.49 -21.30
C PHE A 71 1.35 3.12 -22.39
N MET A 72 1.08 4.37 -22.82
CA MET A 72 1.85 5.04 -23.87
C MET A 72 3.23 5.53 -23.39
N SER A 73 3.43 5.81 -22.10
CA SER A 73 4.72 6.26 -21.55
C SER A 73 5.72 5.13 -21.35
N SER A 74 5.25 3.90 -21.21
CA SER A 74 6.09 2.71 -21.10
C SER A 74 6.49 2.24 -22.49
N THR A 75 7.75 2.43 -22.87
CA THR A 75 8.25 1.86 -24.12
C THR A 75 8.20 0.34 -24.00
N VAL A 76 7.25 -0.32 -24.67
CA VAL A 76 7.06 -1.80 -24.65
C VAL A 76 8.40 -2.52 -24.85
N ARG A 77 9.27 -1.98 -25.73
CA ARG A 77 10.61 -2.52 -25.95
C ARG A 77 11.45 -2.54 -24.66
N ARG A 78 11.42 -1.46 -23.85
CA ARG A 78 12.14 -1.40 -22.58
C ARG A 78 11.59 -2.41 -21.59
N LEU A 79 10.26 -2.50 -21.48
CA LEU A 79 9.60 -3.47 -20.60
C LEU A 79 10.05 -4.90 -20.93
N VAL A 80 10.03 -5.29 -22.20
CA VAL A 80 10.50 -6.60 -22.68
C VAL A 80 11.97 -6.82 -22.35
N GLN A 81 12.82 -5.79 -22.51
CA GLN A 81 14.24 -5.86 -22.14
C GLN A 81 14.42 -6.06 -20.63
N GLU A 82 13.72 -5.30 -19.81
CA GLU A 82 13.78 -5.42 -18.34
C GLU A 82 13.34 -6.82 -17.90
N VAL A 83 12.19 -7.31 -18.38
CA VAL A 83 11.66 -8.66 -18.08
C VAL A 83 12.68 -9.75 -18.46
N ASN A 84 13.31 -9.67 -19.64
CA ASN A 84 14.28 -10.66 -20.07
C ASN A 84 15.60 -10.60 -19.30
N SER A 85 15.96 -9.43 -18.75
CA SER A 85 17.23 -9.23 -18.04
C SER A 85 17.23 -9.79 -16.61
N VAL A 86 16.07 -10.03 -16.01
CA VAL A 86 16.01 -10.56 -14.63
C VAL A 86 16.37 -12.05 -14.62
N PRO A 87 17.44 -12.46 -13.92
CA PRO A 87 17.89 -13.85 -13.87
C PRO A 87 17.09 -14.65 -12.83
N VAL A 88 15.77 -14.78 -13.01
CA VAL A 88 14.88 -15.46 -12.04
C VAL A 88 15.24 -16.94 -11.84
N MET A 89 15.90 -17.56 -12.81
CA MET A 89 16.34 -18.97 -12.74
C MET A 89 17.51 -19.19 -11.77
N ASP A 90 18.27 -18.12 -11.41
CA ASP A 90 19.38 -18.19 -10.47
C ASP A 90 18.95 -18.21 -9.00
N TYR A 91 17.63 -18.17 -8.75
CA TYR A 91 17.04 -18.13 -7.41
C TYR A 91 16.26 -19.41 -7.13
N ASP A 92 16.36 -19.91 -5.91
CA ASP A 92 15.56 -21.04 -5.44
C ASP A 92 14.08 -20.64 -5.35
N LEU A 93 13.81 -19.43 -4.87
CA LEU A 93 12.45 -18.89 -4.67
C LEU A 93 12.36 -17.43 -5.15
N VAL A 94 11.26 -17.07 -5.82
CA VAL A 94 10.91 -15.69 -6.14
C VAL A 94 9.67 -15.33 -5.33
N LEU A 95 9.83 -14.37 -4.41
CA LEU A 95 8.72 -13.73 -3.68
C LEU A 95 8.41 -12.39 -4.32
N ASN A 96 7.14 -12.12 -4.56
CA ASN A 96 6.71 -10.96 -5.34
C ASN A 96 5.66 -10.13 -4.60
N ASP A 97 6.00 -8.88 -4.30
CA ASP A 97 5.08 -7.89 -3.76
C ASP A 97 4.59 -6.96 -4.88
N PHE A 98 3.69 -7.51 -5.72
CA PHE A 98 3.00 -6.83 -6.82
C PHE A 98 3.95 -6.17 -7.85
N GLU A 99 5.14 -6.74 -8.05
CA GLU A 99 6.18 -6.22 -8.93
C GLU A 99 6.07 -6.89 -10.30
N PRO A 100 5.82 -6.12 -11.40
CA PRO A 100 5.49 -6.72 -12.70
C PRO A 100 6.68 -7.34 -13.43
N ILE A 101 7.91 -6.80 -13.29
CA ILE A 101 9.05 -7.25 -14.10
C ILE A 101 9.47 -8.67 -13.72
N ALA A 102 9.66 -8.93 -12.43
CA ALA A 102 10.00 -10.27 -11.96
C ALA A 102 8.85 -11.26 -12.14
N ALA A 103 7.59 -10.82 -11.94
CA ALA A 103 6.42 -11.66 -12.14
C ALA A 103 6.32 -12.14 -13.61
N TRP A 104 6.43 -11.22 -14.57
CA TRP A 104 6.42 -11.58 -16.00
C TRP A 104 7.67 -12.36 -16.42
N ALA A 105 8.85 -12.08 -15.84
CA ALA A 105 10.06 -12.88 -16.08
C ALA A 105 9.87 -14.33 -15.62
N CYS A 106 9.26 -14.55 -14.47
CA CYS A 106 8.91 -15.88 -13.98
C CYS A 106 7.90 -16.57 -14.89
N HIS A 107 6.84 -15.86 -15.29
CA HIS A 107 5.79 -16.38 -16.15
C HIS A 107 6.34 -16.83 -17.52
N ILE A 108 7.21 -16.03 -18.14
CA ILE A 108 7.81 -16.36 -19.46
C ILE A 108 8.82 -17.51 -19.36
N LYS A 109 9.55 -17.61 -18.26
CA LYS A 109 10.59 -18.64 -18.04
C LYS A 109 10.07 -19.89 -17.32
N ASP A 110 8.76 -20.00 -17.12
CA ASP A 110 8.08 -21.10 -16.40
C ASP A 110 8.66 -21.34 -15.01
N LYS A 111 9.04 -20.26 -14.31
CA LYS A 111 9.54 -20.28 -12.93
C LYS A 111 8.38 -19.99 -11.97
N ALA A 112 8.28 -20.79 -10.91
CA ALA A 112 7.31 -20.51 -9.84
C ALA A 112 7.57 -19.14 -9.20
N CYS A 113 6.50 -18.33 -9.11
CA CYS A 113 6.50 -17.02 -8.48
C CYS A 113 5.46 -17.00 -7.36
N VAL A 114 5.89 -16.78 -6.13
CA VAL A 114 5.00 -16.70 -4.97
C VAL A 114 4.65 -15.24 -4.69
N GLY A 115 3.39 -14.89 -4.83
CA GLY A 115 2.88 -13.57 -4.50
C GLY A 115 2.72 -13.39 -2.99
N LEU A 116 3.15 -12.24 -2.48
CA LEU A 116 2.93 -11.81 -1.10
C LEU A 116 2.59 -10.31 -1.11
N SER A 117 1.35 -9.98 -1.44
CA SER A 117 0.95 -8.59 -1.65
C SER A 117 -0.46 -8.30 -1.16
N HIS A 118 -0.72 -7.03 -0.84
CA HIS A 118 -2.08 -6.59 -0.51
C HIS A 118 -3.05 -6.82 -1.70
N GLN A 119 -2.61 -6.56 -2.92
CA GLN A 119 -3.45 -6.70 -4.13
C GLN A 119 -3.94 -8.13 -4.34
N ALA A 120 -3.12 -9.13 -4.01
CA ALA A 120 -3.53 -10.53 -4.04
C ALA A 120 -4.71 -10.79 -3.09
N ALA A 121 -4.63 -10.29 -1.86
CA ALA A 121 -5.71 -10.39 -0.88
C ALA A 121 -6.95 -9.58 -1.29
N ALA A 122 -6.78 -8.37 -1.83
CA ALA A 122 -7.88 -7.54 -2.28
C ALA A 122 -8.65 -8.15 -3.46
N LEU A 123 -7.98 -8.92 -4.32
CA LEU A 123 -8.60 -9.65 -5.44
C LEU A 123 -9.25 -10.98 -5.02
N ASP A 124 -8.91 -11.54 -3.87
CA ASP A 124 -9.45 -12.81 -3.39
C ASP A 124 -10.99 -12.79 -3.35
N PRO A 125 -11.68 -13.84 -3.80
CA PRO A 125 -13.15 -13.89 -3.80
C PRO A 125 -13.82 -13.70 -2.43
N GLN A 126 -13.14 -14.05 -1.34
CA GLN A 126 -13.66 -13.93 0.02
C GLN A 126 -13.47 -12.53 0.61
N SER A 127 -12.61 -11.70 0.01
CA SER A 127 -12.45 -10.31 0.43
C SER A 127 -13.61 -9.43 -0.05
N PRO A 128 -14.00 -8.41 0.71
CA PRO A 128 -15.09 -7.49 0.34
C PRO A 128 -14.89 -6.83 -1.02
N LYS A 129 -15.99 -6.61 -1.72
CA LYS A 129 -16.00 -5.99 -3.04
C LYS A 129 -16.93 -4.77 -3.05
N PRO A 130 -16.62 -3.71 -3.80
CA PRO A 130 -17.54 -2.60 -3.99
C PRO A 130 -18.77 -3.05 -4.78
N GLN A 131 -19.88 -2.34 -4.59
CA GLN A 131 -21.12 -2.61 -5.33
C GLN A 131 -20.96 -2.32 -6.83
N ASP A 132 -20.21 -1.28 -7.18
CA ASP A 132 -19.90 -0.92 -8.56
C ASP A 132 -18.70 -1.75 -9.06
N VAL A 133 -18.92 -2.55 -10.08
CA VAL A 133 -17.87 -3.42 -10.64
C VAL A 133 -17.04 -2.66 -11.68
N ASP A 134 -15.81 -2.35 -11.37
CA ASP A 134 -14.81 -1.88 -12.35
C ASP A 134 -14.12 -3.09 -13.00
N VAL A 135 -14.70 -3.54 -14.11
CA VAL A 135 -14.18 -4.71 -14.87
C VAL A 135 -12.78 -4.44 -15.42
N VAL A 136 -12.52 -3.22 -15.88
CA VAL A 136 -11.22 -2.84 -16.47
C VAL A 136 -10.15 -2.77 -15.39
N GLY A 137 -10.43 -2.10 -14.28
CA GLY A 137 -9.52 -2.03 -13.13
C GLY A 137 -9.19 -3.41 -12.57
N LYS A 138 -10.21 -4.28 -12.46
CA LYS A 138 -10.03 -5.69 -12.03
C LYS A 138 -9.13 -6.47 -12.98
N LEU A 139 -9.35 -6.36 -14.30
CA LEU A 139 -8.55 -7.07 -15.30
C LEU A 139 -7.09 -6.61 -15.26
N ILE A 140 -6.85 -5.30 -15.18
CA ILE A 140 -5.51 -4.74 -15.07
C ILE A 140 -4.82 -5.23 -13.81
N MET A 141 -5.46 -5.09 -12.65
CA MET A 141 -4.88 -5.48 -11.37
C MET A 141 -4.56 -6.99 -11.32
N ARG A 142 -5.41 -7.83 -11.92
CA ARG A 142 -5.20 -9.28 -11.98
C ARG A 142 -4.01 -9.70 -12.84
N ASN A 143 -3.77 -8.99 -13.94
CA ASN A 143 -2.72 -9.33 -14.91
C ASN A 143 -1.45 -8.49 -14.77
N TYR A 144 -1.43 -7.55 -13.84
CA TYR A 144 -0.29 -6.65 -13.64
C TYR A 144 0.99 -7.38 -13.23
N ALA A 145 0.90 -8.24 -12.23
CA ALA A 145 1.99 -9.04 -11.71
C ALA A 145 1.51 -10.50 -11.52
N PRO A 146 1.56 -11.34 -12.58
CA PRO A 146 1.08 -12.72 -12.51
C PRO A 146 1.95 -13.56 -11.57
N THR A 147 1.31 -14.32 -10.67
CA THR A 147 1.98 -15.21 -9.71
C THR A 147 1.40 -16.62 -9.78
N SER A 148 2.22 -17.64 -9.52
CA SER A 148 1.81 -19.05 -9.56
C SER A 148 0.89 -19.39 -8.38
N ILE A 149 1.21 -18.83 -7.22
CA ILE A 149 0.40 -18.91 -6.01
C ILE A 149 0.46 -17.57 -5.29
N SER A 150 -0.64 -17.19 -4.65
CA SER A 150 -0.72 -15.89 -4.00
C SER A 150 -1.07 -16.02 -2.53
N TYR A 151 -0.35 -15.29 -1.71
CA TYR A 151 -0.66 -14.93 -0.34
C TYR A 151 -0.80 -13.41 -0.28
N GLY A 152 -1.49 -12.91 0.73
CA GLY A 152 -1.66 -11.48 0.80
C GLY A 152 -1.98 -10.96 2.18
N PHE A 153 -1.98 -9.62 2.27
CA PHE A 153 -2.31 -8.88 3.47
C PHE A 153 -3.63 -8.15 3.28
N HIS A 154 -4.50 -8.16 4.29
CA HIS A 154 -5.73 -7.36 4.27
C HIS A 154 -6.09 -6.91 5.69
N PHE A 155 -7.05 -5.99 5.83
CA PHE A 155 -7.54 -5.51 7.13
C PHE A 155 -8.13 -6.62 8.00
N LYS A 156 -8.50 -7.75 7.42
CA LYS A 156 -8.87 -9.01 8.11
C LYS A 156 -8.28 -10.20 7.35
N ALA A 157 -7.99 -11.27 8.07
CA ALA A 157 -7.67 -12.58 7.50
C ALA A 157 -8.97 -13.26 7.05
N TYR A 158 -9.31 -13.13 5.78
CA TYR A 158 -10.54 -13.73 5.21
C TYR A 158 -10.41 -15.23 4.94
N ASN A 159 -9.19 -15.73 4.79
CA ASN A 159 -8.87 -17.15 4.66
C ASN A 159 -7.42 -17.42 5.08
N GLN A 160 -6.98 -18.69 4.97
CA GLN A 160 -5.64 -19.11 5.40
C GLN A 160 -4.46 -18.51 4.61
N ARG A 161 -4.70 -17.91 3.44
CA ARG A 161 -3.68 -17.25 2.61
C ARG A 161 -3.68 -15.74 2.75
N ILE A 162 -4.60 -15.20 3.53
CA ILE A 162 -4.72 -13.76 3.76
C ILE A 162 -4.38 -13.48 5.22
N PHE A 163 -3.33 -12.72 5.42
CA PHE A 163 -2.82 -12.30 6.72
C PHE A 163 -3.32 -10.90 7.09
N THR A 164 -3.26 -10.57 8.36
CA THR A 164 -3.41 -9.20 8.83
C THR A 164 -2.25 -8.31 8.35
N PRO A 165 -2.39 -6.98 8.38
CA PRO A 165 -1.34 -6.09 7.88
C PRO A 165 -0.02 -6.26 8.64
N VAL A 166 1.09 -6.15 7.93
CA VAL A 166 2.40 -5.90 8.55
C VAL A 166 2.43 -4.45 9.01
N ILE A 167 2.40 -4.22 10.31
CA ILE A 167 2.54 -2.88 10.88
C ILE A 167 4.00 -2.64 11.17
N ARG A 168 4.54 -1.56 10.60
CA ARG A 168 5.95 -1.19 10.74
C ARG A 168 6.37 -1.08 12.20
N GLN A 169 7.57 -1.56 12.52
CA GLN A 169 8.11 -1.50 13.88
C GLN A 169 8.12 -0.07 14.42
N GLN A 170 8.48 0.90 13.59
CA GLN A 170 8.44 2.32 13.93
C GLN A 170 7.04 2.80 14.39
N VAL A 171 5.97 2.22 13.86
CA VAL A 171 4.59 2.58 14.23
C VAL A 171 4.19 1.85 15.52
N ARG A 172 4.67 0.61 15.72
CA ARG A 172 4.40 -0.16 16.94
C ARG A 172 5.01 0.46 18.19
N GLU A 173 6.12 1.17 18.03
CA GLU A 173 6.88 1.79 19.13
C GLU A 173 6.43 3.22 19.48
N LEU A 174 5.43 3.76 18.76
CA LEU A 174 4.95 5.12 19.01
C LEU A 174 4.19 5.23 20.34
N ASP A 175 4.37 6.35 21.02
CA ASP A 175 3.51 6.76 22.13
C ASP A 175 2.18 7.30 21.59
N VAL A 176 1.10 6.58 21.88
CA VAL A 176 -0.23 6.86 21.32
C VAL A 176 -1.09 7.60 22.33
N HIS A 177 -1.52 8.80 21.96
CA HIS A 177 -2.49 9.57 22.75
C HIS A 177 -3.37 10.44 21.85
N ASP A 178 -4.56 10.79 22.35
CA ASP A 178 -5.49 11.64 21.60
C ASP A 178 -5.19 13.12 21.88
N GLY A 179 -4.65 13.79 20.87
CA GLY A 179 -4.44 15.23 20.86
C GLY A 179 -5.65 16.00 20.27
N GLU A 180 -5.44 17.28 19.99
CA GLU A 180 -6.48 18.20 19.52
C GLU A 180 -6.54 18.34 17.98
N HIS A 181 -5.59 17.75 17.26
CA HIS A 181 -5.52 17.87 15.80
C HIS A 181 -6.00 16.62 15.10
N TYR A 182 -6.34 16.78 13.83
CA TYR A 182 -6.62 15.68 12.90
C TYR A 182 -5.54 15.63 11.82
N THR A 183 -4.97 14.45 11.61
CA THR A 183 -3.97 14.20 10.57
C THR A 183 -4.65 13.95 9.23
N VAL A 184 -4.18 14.62 8.17
CA VAL A 184 -4.77 14.52 6.82
C VAL A 184 -3.70 14.10 5.82
N TYR A 185 -3.97 13.01 5.07
CA TYR A 185 -3.12 12.56 3.96
C TYR A 185 -3.95 12.18 2.75
N LEU A 186 -4.15 13.13 1.86
CA LEU A 186 -4.94 12.99 0.62
C LEU A 186 -4.13 13.46 -0.60
N PRO A 187 -3.07 12.74 -0.98
CA PRO A 187 -2.10 13.17 -2.01
C PRO A 187 -2.68 13.32 -3.42
N ALA A 188 -3.90 12.84 -3.64
CA ALA A 188 -4.64 13.00 -4.88
C ALA A 188 -5.34 14.37 -5.04
N TYR A 189 -5.38 15.14 -3.96
CA TYR A 189 -5.97 16.50 -3.96
C TYR A 189 -4.86 17.53 -3.96
N ASP A 190 -5.04 18.61 -4.74
CA ASP A 190 -4.19 19.78 -4.61
C ASP A 190 -4.46 20.50 -3.29
N ASP A 191 -3.42 21.15 -2.74
CA ASP A 191 -3.46 21.73 -1.41
C ASP A 191 -4.48 22.88 -1.31
N ALA A 192 -4.64 23.70 -2.35
CA ALA A 192 -5.58 24.82 -2.33
C ALA A 192 -7.03 24.32 -2.18
N ARG A 193 -7.36 23.25 -2.91
CA ARG A 193 -8.68 22.62 -2.81
C ARG A 193 -8.90 21.96 -1.45
N LEU A 194 -7.88 21.29 -0.92
CA LEU A 194 -7.92 20.63 0.38
C LEU A 194 -8.11 21.66 1.49
N ILE A 195 -7.29 22.71 1.53
CA ILE A 195 -7.38 23.82 2.49
C ILE A 195 -8.77 24.47 2.44
N LYS A 196 -9.25 24.82 1.24
CA LYS A 196 -10.58 25.42 1.06
C LYS A 196 -11.68 24.56 1.66
N HIS A 197 -11.58 23.24 1.57
CA HIS A 197 -12.58 22.32 2.11
C HIS A 197 -12.46 22.20 3.63
N LEU A 198 -11.25 22.02 4.17
CA LEU A 198 -10.99 21.82 5.60
C LEU A 198 -11.32 23.07 6.44
N MET A 199 -11.11 24.28 5.89
CA MET A 199 -11.51 25.54 6.53
C MET A 199 -13.02 25.70 6.80
N ARG A 200 -13.87 24.82 6.23
CA ARG A 200 -15.31 24.76 6.52
C ARG A 200 -15.61 24.22 7.92
N PHE A 201 -14.61 23.65 8.58
CA PHE A 201 -14.65 23.16 9.96
C PHE A 201 -13.67 23.99 10.83
N PRO A 202 -14.03 25.25 11.16
CA PRO A 202 -13.09 26.22 11.74
C PRO A 202 -12.57 25.85 13.13
N ASP A 203 -13.33 25.07 13.89
CA ASP A 203 -12.99 24.64 15.26
C ASP A 203 -12.04 23.45 15.29
N ILE A 204 -11.72 22.88 14.13
CA ILE A 204 -10.86 21.71 14.00
C ILE A 204 -9.45 22.14 13.56
N ARG A 205 -8.42 21.72 14.27
CA ARG A 205 -7.02 21.87 13.86
C ARG A 205 -6.66 20.73 12.91
N TRP A 206 -6.26 21.09 11.69
CA TRP A 206 -5.88 20.13 10.65
C TRP A 206 -4.38 20.16 10.41
N GLU A 207 -3.72 18.98 10.45
CA GLU A 207 -2.34 18.78 10.03
C GLU A 207 -2.32 18.01 8.72
N VAL A 208 -2.01 18.69 7.62
CA VAL A 208 -2.04 18.17 6.26
C VAL A 208 -0.63 17.83 5.81
N PHE A 209 -0.41 16.57 5.43
CA PHE A 209 0.84 16.13 4.82
C PHE A 209 0.71 16.16 3.30
N SER A 210 1.54 16.98 2.65
CA SER A 210 1.47 17.25 1.21
C SER A 210 2.70 16.74 0.48
N LYS A 211 2.48 16.19 -0.72
CA LYS A 211 3.54 15.90 -1.70
C LYS A 211 3.87 17.09 -2.62
N HIS A 212 3.05 18.14 -2.58
CA HIS A 212 3.12 19.25 -3.53
C HIS A 212 3.97 20.42 -3.01
N ASN A 213 4.17 20.52 -1.70
CA ASN A 213 4.92 21.60 -1.04
C ASN A 213 6.18 21.06 -0.36
N LYS A 214 7.25 21.86 -0.45
CA LYS A 214 8.54 21.55 0.18
C LYS A 214 8.76 22.29 1.49
N GLN A 215 7.94 23.28 1.80
CA GLN A 215 8.03 24.12 3.00
C GLN A 215 6.70 24.11 3.74
N PRO A 216 6.70 24.08 5.09
CA PRO A 216 5.48 24.16 5.86
C PRO A 216 4.87 25.57 5.79
N PHE A 217 3.55 25.64 5.82
CA PHE A 217 2.80 26.89 5.92
C PHE A 217 1.44 26.64 6.57
N SER A 218 0.79 27.71 7.04
CA SER A 218 -0.52 27.64 7.67
C SER A 218 -1.50 28.61 7.03
N VAL A 219 -2.75 28.15 6.88
CA VAL A 219 -3.87 29.00 6.48
C VAL A 219 -4.99 28.76 7.48
N ARG A 220 -5.24 29.72 8.36
CA ARG A 220 -6.20 29.64 9.47
C ARG A 220 -5.94 28.40 10.34
N ASN A 221 -6.90 27.49 10.41
CA ASN A 221 -6.87 26.24 11.19
C ASN A 221 -6.22 25.05 10.46
N VAL A 222 -5.67 25.26 9.27
CA VAL A 222 -5.02 24.22 8.44
C VAL A 222 -3.52 24.47 8.38
N HIS A 223 -2.74 23.53 8.93
CA HIS A 223 -1.29 23.51 8.85
C HIS A 223 -0.88 22.49 7.79
N VAL A 224 -0.18 22.95 6.75
CA VAL A 224 0.32 22.11 5.65
C VAL A 224 1.83 21.93 5.81
N GLN A 225 2.29 20.68 5.73
CA GLN A 225 3.72 20.38 5.83
C GLN A 225 4.12 19.32 4.77
N PRO A 226 5.38 19.30 4.35
CA PRO A 226 5.90 18.27 3.46
C PRO A 226 5.71 16.88 4.07
N ILE A 227 5.50 15.87 3.21
CA ILE A 227 5.49 14.50 3.69
C ILE A 227 6.89 14.10 4.16
N ALA A 228 7.03 13.78 5.44
CA ALA A 228 8.20 13.19 6.06
C ALA A 228 7.73 12.05 6.95
N ASN A 229 8.38 10.88 6.83
CA ASN A 229 7.90 9.66 7.48
C ASN A 229 7.70 9.83 8.99
N GLU A 230 8.72 10.29 9.70
CA GLU A 230 8.67 10.44 11.17
C GLU A 230 7.61 11.44 11.63
N ALA A 231 7.54 12.61 10.98
CA ALA A 231 6.53 13.62 11.30
C ALA A 231 5.12 13.11 11.03
N PHE A 232 4.93 12.34 9.94
CA PHE A 232 3.63 11.78 9.58
C PHE A 232 3.14 10.74 10.59
N ILE A 233 3.97 9.75 10.93
CA ILE A 233 3.56 8.70 11.88
C ILE A 233 3.39 9.26 13.30
N SER A 234 4.21 10.23 13.71
CA SER A 234 4.05 10.93 14.99
C SER A 234 2.74 11.73 15.04
N SER A 235 2.41 12.46 13.96
CA SER A 235 1.12 13.17 13.86
C SER A 235 -0.06 12.19 13.91
N MET A 236 0.02 11.05 13.23
CA MET A 236 -1.04 10.01 13.35
C MET A 236 -1.21 9.52 14.79
N ALA A 237 -0.10 9.19 15.46
CA ALA A 237 -0.12 8.64 16.82
C ALA A 237 -0.71 9.63 17.85
N THR A 238 -0.49 10.93 17.64
CA THR A 238 -0.92 11.99 18.56
C THR A 238 -2.20 12.70 18.12
N SER A 239 -2.84 12.28 17.01
CA SER A 239 -4.06 12.90 16.49
C SER A 239 -5.32 12.42 17.21
N ALA A 240 -6.39 13.21 17.13
CA ALA A 240 -7.75 12.80 17.48
C ALA A 240 -8.37 11.89 16.41
N GLY A 241 -7.82 11.88 15.19
CA GLY A 241 -8.28 11.03 14.10
C GLY A 241 -7.54 11.30 12.80
N VAL A 242 -7.68 10.40 11.83
CA VAL A 242 -6.99 10.42 10.55
C VAL A 242 -8.00 10.49 9.40
N LEU A 243 -7.79 11.45 8.50
CA LEU A 243 -8.51 11.58 7.22
C LEU A 243 -7.53 11.27 6.09
N CYS A 244 -7.70 10.15 5.39
CA CYS A 244 -6.75 9.75 4.36
C CYS A 244 -7.41 9.11 3.13
N GLY A 245 -6.61 8.82 2.13
CA GLY A 245 -7.02 7.97 1.01
C GLY A 245 -7.28 6.54 1.45
N ALA A 246 -8.04 5.78 0.67
CA ALA A 246 -8.30 4.37 0.95
C ALA A 246 -7.15 3.47 0.44
N GLY A 247 -5.89 3.89 0.61
CA GLY A 247 -4.74 3.01 0.46
C GLY A 247 -4.76 1.89 1.49
N PHE A 248 -3.75 1.04 1.51
CA PHE A 248 -3.71 -0.06 2.47
C PHE A 248 -2.97 0.32 3.77
N GLU A 249 -1.74 0.82 3.65
CA GLU A 249 -0.84 0.99 4.80
C GLU A 249 -1.35 2.07 5.79
N THR A 250 -1.66 3.28 5.32
CA THR A 250 -2.11 4.36 6.20
C THR A 250 -3.39 4.02 6.97
N PRO A 251 -4.46 3.46 6.34
CA PRO A 251 -5.61 2.97 7.09
C PRO A 251 -5.27 1.86 8.09
N ALA A 252 -4.42 0.89 7.71
CA ALA A 252 -4.04 -0.21 8.60
C ALA A 252 -3.30 0.30 9.85
N GLU A 253 -2.34 1.21 9.68
CA GLU A 253 -1.61 1.83 10.78
C GLU A 253 -2.53 2.70 11.64
N SER A 254 -3.46 3.46 11.04
CA SER A 254 -4.44 4.25 11.77
C SER A 254 -5.36 3.39 12.64
N LEU A 255 -5.80 2.23 12.12
CA LEU A 255 -6.59 1.26 12.87
C LEU A 255 -5.77 0.63 14.01
N PHE A 256 -4.51 0.26 13.74
CA PHE A 256 -3.60 -0.27 14.77
C PHE A 256 -3.40 0.73 15.92
N LEU A 257 -3.19 2.01 15.60
CA LEU A 257 -3.08 3.09 16.57
C LEU A 257 -4.43 3.48 17.21
N GLN A 258 -5.51 2.75 16.91
CA GLN A 258 -6.88 2.96 17.40
C GLN A 258 -7.43 4.37 17.14
N LYS A 259 -6.99 5.02 16.08
CA LYS A 259 -7.46 6.37 15.71
C LYS A 259 -8.80 6.32 15.00
N LYS A 260 -9.62 7.36 15.21
CA LYS A 260 -10.81 7.58 14.37
C LYS A 260 -10.34 7.71 12.93
N LEU A 261 -10.91 6.95 12.04
CA LEU A 261 -10.51 6.92 10.63
C LEU A 261 -11.67 7.33 9.73
N LEU A 262 -11.41 8.21 8.76
CA LEU A 262 -12.30 8.52 7.65
C LEU A 262 -11.52 8.38 6.36
N VAL A 263 -12.02 7.63 5.39
CA VAL A 263 -11.31 7.40 4.13
C VAL A 263 -12.05 7.98 2.92
N VAL A 264 -11.23 8.44 1.95
CA VAL A 264 -11.69 8.98 0.66
C VAL A 264 -10.97 8.22 -0.46
N PRO A 265 -11.61 7.22 -1.10
CA PRO A 265 -10.97 6.48 -2.17
C PRO A 265 -10.70 7.38 -3.39
N MET A 266 -9.55 7.17 -4.03
CA MET A 266 -9.19 7.87 -5.26
C MET A 266 -10.12 7.43 -6.39
N LYS A 267 -10.59 8.41 -7.15
CA LYS A 267 -11.38 8.13 -8.36
C LYS A 267 -10.57 7.30 -9.36
N ASN A 268 -11.20 6.28 -9.94
CA ASN A 268 -10.61 5.38 -10.95
C ASN A 268 -9.38 4.58 -10.45
N GLN A 269 -9.26 4.38 -9.13
CA GLN A 269 -8.25 3.48 -8.58
C GLN A 269 -8.95 2.29 -7.92
N TYR A 270 -9.02 1.18 -8.65
CA TYR A 270 -9.81 0.00 -8.28
C TYR A 270 -9.41 -0.59 -6.92
N GLU A 271 -8.11 -0.67 -6.62
CA GLU A 271 -7.61 -1.12 -5.31
C GLU A 271 -8.20 -0.32 -4.15
N GLN A 272 -8.21 1.03 -4.26
CA GLN A 272 -8.77 1.86 -3.18
C GLN A 272 -10.29 1.69 -3.04
N HIS A 273 -11.00 1.34 -4.09
CA HIS A 273 -12.42 1.01 -3.98
C HIS A 273 -12.63 -0.34 -3.28
N LEU A 274 -11.76 -1.33 -3.52
CA LEU A 274 -11.77 -2.60 -2.78
C LEU A 274 -11.47 -2.37 -1.28
N ASN A 275 -10.45 -1.57 -0.99
CA ASN A 275 -10.07 -1.21 0.39
C ASN A 275 -11.19 -0.46 1.11
N ALA A 276 -11.82 0.52 0.43
CA ALA A 276 -12.94 1.27 0.99
C ALA A 276 -14.11 0.35 1.33
N ALA A 277 -14.45 -0.61 0.47
CA ALA A 277 -15.51 -1.58 0.75
C ALA A 277 -15.19 -2.46 1.98
N ALA A 278 -13.94 -2.88 2.15
CA ALA A 278 -13.52 -3.65 3.31
C ALA A 278 -13.54 -2.81 4.60
N LEU A 279 -13.07 -1.57 4.54
CA LEU A 279 -13.08 -0.64 5.67
C LEU A 279 -14.52 -0.28 6.09
N GLU A 280 -15.41 -0.03 5.12
CA GLU A 280 -16.82 0.25 5.37
C GLU A 280 -17.50 -0.94 6.07
N GLN A 281 -17.22 -2.18 5.64
CA GLN A 281 -17.71 -3.39 6.30
C GLN A 281 -17.20 -3.55 7.74
N MET A 282 -16.03 -2.97 8.05
CA MET A 282 -15.48 -2.91 9.42
C MET A 282 -16.08 -1.76 10.26
N GLY A 283 -16.90 -0.89 9.68
CA GLY A 283 -17.50 0.25 10.36
C GLY A 283 -16.71 1.56 10.23
N VAL A 284 -15.68 1.61 9.35
CA VAL A 284 -14.97 2.86 9.03
C VAL A 284 -15.82 3.70 8.07
N PRO A 285 -16.08 4.97 8.38
CA PRO A 285 -16.78 5.86 7.46
C PRO A 285 -16.01 6.05 6.15
N VAL A 286 -16.73 6.00 5.04
CA VAL A 286 -16.21 6.21 3.69
C VAL A 286 -16.98 7.33 3.01
N ILE A 287 -16.29 8.33 2.47
CA ILE A 287 -16.90 9.36 1.62
C ILE A 287 -16.31 9.34 0.22
N LYS A 288 -17.16 9.51 -0.80
CA LYS A 288 -16.72 9.41 -2.20
C LYS A 288 -15.74 10.52 -2.64
N ASN A 289 -15.76 11.67 -2.01
CA ASN A 289 -14.92 12.83 -2.34
C ASN A 289 -15.10 13.96 -1.34
N LEU A 290 -14.18 14.95 -1.39
CA LEU A 290 -14.31 16.21 -0.64
C LEU A 290 -15.17 17.21 -1.44
N LYS A 291 -16.49 17.12 -1.27
CA LYS A 291 -17.46 18.10 -1.80
C LYS A 291 -18.41 18.49 -0.69
N PRO A 292 -19.01 19.72 -0.74
CA PRO A 292 -19.91 20.22 0.30
C PRO A 292 -21.05 19.27 0.68
N LYS A 293 -21.54 18.47 -0.24
CA LYS A 293 -22.58 17.46 0.04
C LYS A 293 -22.18 16.38 1.05
N ASN A 294 -20.87 16.20 1.27
CA ASN A 294 -20.32 15.21 2.22
C ASN A 294 -19.93 15.85 3.57
N ASP A 295 -20.14 17.16 3.76
CA ASP A 295 -19.78 17.86 5.00
C ASP A 295 -20.54 17.30 6.21
N VAL A 296 -21.77 16.84 6.02
CA VAL A 296 -22.55 16.20 7.09
C VAL A 296 -21.88 14.91 7.58
N ALA A 297 -21.35 14.10 6.66
CA ALA A 297 -20.65 12.88 7.01
C ALA A 297 -19.31 13.18 7.72
N ILE A 298 -18.58 14.21 7.28
CA ILE A 298 -17.35 14.66 7.95
C ILE A 298 -17.67 15.17 9.34
N ALA A 299 -18.70 16.01 9.51
CA ALA A 299 -19.15 16.53 10.82
C ALA A 299 -19.57 15.37 11.76
N ALA A 300 -20.30 14.39 11.25
CA ALA A 300 -20.67 13.20 12.02
C ALA A 300 -19.45 12.41 12.50
N TRP A 301 -18.45 12.21 11.64
CA TRP A 301 -17.19 11.57 12.00
C TRP A 301 -16.39 12.37 13.05
N LEU A 302 -16.30 13.69 12.89
CA LEU A 302 -15.62 14.56 13.86
C LEU A 302 -16.26 14.48 15.25
N ASN A 303 -17.58 14.44 15.33
CA ASN A 303 -18.34 14.35 16.57
C ASN A 303 -18.41 12.92 17.16
N SER A 304 -18.09 11.89 16.38
CA SER A 304 -18.08 10.52 16.85
C SER A 304 -16.86 10.25 17.74
N LYS A 305 -17.05 9.40 18.75
CA LYS A 305 -15.97 8.81 19.56
C LYS A 305 -15.67 7.36 19.15
N ALA A 306 -16.36 6.86 18.12
CA ALA A 306 -16.21 5.47 17.70
C ALA A 306 -14.87 5.25 16.99
N THR A 307 -14.14 4.23 17.46
CA THR A 307 -12.95 3.67 16.83
C THR A 307 -13.20 2.22 16.46
N VAL A 308 -12.57 1.75 15.40
CA VAL A 308 -12.61 0.33 15.02
C VAL A 308 -11.45 -0.39 15.69
N ARG A 309 -11.76 -1.34 16.56
CA ARG A 309 -10.74 -2.17 17.22
C ARG A 309 -10.28 -3.27 16.28
N VAL A 310 -8.97 -3.41 16.17
CA VAL A 310 -8.31 -4.46 15.40
C VAL A 310 -7.24 -5.14 16.27
N ASP A 311 -6.94 -6.39 15.91
CA ASP A 311 -5.79 -7.11 16.45
C ASP A 311 -4.82 -7.39 15.29
N TYR A 312 -3.68 -6.67 15.28
CA TYR A 312 -2.62 -6.80 14.29
C TYR A 312 -1.31 -7.17 14.99
N PRO A 313 -1.15 -8.45 15.38
CA PRO A 313 0.08 -8.92 15.98
C PRO A 313 1.25 -8.79 15.00
N ASP A 314 2.47 -8.74 15.53
CA ASP A 314 3.68 -8.86 14.70
C ASP A 314 3.92 -10.34 14.39
N CYS A 315 3.37 -10.78 13.27
CA CYS A 315 3.50 -12.15 12.79
C CYS A 315 4.32 -12.25 11.49
N THR A 316 5.16 -11.24 11.22
CA THR A 316 5.98 -11.22 10.01
C THR A 316 6.88 -12.44 9.91
N ASP A 317 7.53 -12.82 11.00
CA ASP A 317 8.41 -13.97 11.05
C ASP A 317 7.67 -15.29 10.81
N GLU A 318 6.51 -15.50 11.45
CA GLU A 318 5.67 -16.69 11.25
C GLU A 318 5.14 -16.81 9.81
N ILE A 319 4.77 -15.69 9.21
CA ILE A 319 4.34 -15.66 7.80
C ILE A 319 5.50 -16.10 6.90
N ILE A 320 6.68 -15.54 7.10
CA ILE A 320 7.87 -15.89 6.32
C ILE A 320 8.24 -17.35 6.52
N ASP A 321 8.30 -17.85 7.76
CA ASP A 321 8.60 -19.26 8.05
C ASP A 321 7.61 -20.18 7.31
N ARG A 322 6.32 -19.90 7.40
CA ARG A 322 5.29 -20.66 6.70
C ARG A 322 5.47 -20.67 5.17
N LEU A 323 5.84 -19.53 4.59
CA LEU A 323 6.09 -19.44 3.14
C LEU A 323 7.32 -20.25 2.74
N LEU A 324 8.39 -20.19 3.54
CA LEU A 324 9.63 -20.91 3.27
C LEU A 324 9.48 -22.44 3.48
N ASP A 325 8.70 -22.86 4.48
CA ASP A 325 8.40 -24.28 4.70
C ASP A 325 7.63 -24.90 3.53
N VAL A 326 6.66 -24.15 3.00
CA VAL A 326 5.82 -24.66 1.88
C VAL A 326 6.53 -24.57 0.53
N HIS A 327 7.30 -23.52 0.28
CA HIS A 327 7.84 -23.21 -1.05
C HIS A 327 9.36 -23.35 -1.16
N GLY A 328 10.08 -23.31 -0.04
CA GLY A 328 11.55 -23.44 -0.02
C GLY A 328 12.05 -24.88 -0.23
N THR A 329 11.22 -25.87 0.10
CA THR A 329 11.56 -27.31 -0.08
C THR A 329 11.23 -27.84 -1.48
N ALA A 330 10.30 -27.20 -2.20
CA ALA A 330 9.96 -27.61 -3.57
C ALA A 330 11.14 -27.51 -4.55
N ALA A 331 12.12 -26.64 -4.28
CA ALA A 331 13.34 -26.54 -5.06
C ALA A 331 14.30 -27.74 -4.86
N ARG A 332 14.18 -28.49 -3.77
CA ARG A 332 15.09 -29.64 -3.48
C ARG A 332 14.66 -30.95 -4.17
N PHE A 333 13.44 -31.00 -4.71
CA PHE A 333 12.92 -32.22 -5.37
C PHE A 333 12.98 -32.18 -6.90
N SER A 334 13.39 -31.05 -7.51
CA SER A 334 13.57 -30.96 -8.97
C SER A 334 14.94 -31.41 -9.49
N ASP A 335 15.91 -31.68 -8.60
CA ASP A 335 17.27 -32.12 -8.97
C ASP A 335 17.47 -33.65 -8.92
N GLY A 336 16.37 -34.40 -8.94
CA GLY A 336 16.43 -35.85 -8.83
C GLY A 336 15.49 -36.60 -9.79
N TRP A 337 15.69 -36.42 -11.09
CA TRP A 337 15.33 -37.42 -12.13
C TRP A 337 16.18 -37.24 -13.38
#